data_05e5f3531c5755a33c987ca414477b0c
#
_entry.id   05e5f3531c5755a33c987ca414477b0c
#
_cell.length_a   1.000
_cell.length_b   1.000
_cell.length_c   1.000
_cell.angle_alpha   90.00
_cell.angle_beta   90.00
_cell.angle_gamma   90.00
#
_symmetry.space_group_name_H-M   'P 1'
#
loop_
_entity.id
_entity.type
_entity.pdbx_description
1 polymer ?
#
loop_
_entity_poly.entity_id
_entity_poly.type
_entity_poly.pdbx_seq_one_letter_code
_entity_poly.pdbx_strand_id
1 'polypeptide(L)'
;MKTAKGKMIAERLTAKEEEIMNHFWERGELFVRELLELYTEPKPHFNTLSTIVRGLEEKGFISHRSFGSTYQYYAAISREEYKRGALSRVVT
;
A
#
# COMPACT_ATOMS: atom_id res chain seq x y z
N MET A 1 3.37 -2.03 23.58
CA MET A 1 3.18 -2.02 23.00
C MET A 1 3.16 -1.91 22.20
N LYS A 2 3.37 -1.57 22.05
CA LYS A 2 3.17 -1.25 21.27
C LYS A 2 3.41 -1.86 20.38
N THR A 3 3.81 -2.50 20.51
CA THR A 3 3.87 -3.27 19.60
C THR A 3 2.83 -3.25 18.59
N ALA A 4 2.13 -2.31 18.49
CA ALA A 4 1.15 -2.11 17.49
C ALA A 4 1.73 -2.29 16.11
N LYS A 5 2.94 -1.94 15.95
CA LYS A 5 3.58 -2.12 14.70
C LYS A 5 3.61 -3.53 14.24
N GLY A 6 3.90 -4.42 15.11
CA GLY A 6 3.93 -5.80 14.76
C GLY A 6 2.60 -6.29 14.30
N LYS A 7 1.55 -5.79 14.91
CA LYS A 7 0.24 -6.19 14.54
C LYS A 7 -0.10 -5.77 13.14
N MET A 8 0.27 -4.56 12.79
CA MET A 8 -0.05 -4.08 11.47
C MET A 8 0.58 -4.90 10.41
N ILE A 9 1.79 -5.32 10.63
CA ILE A 9 2.49 -6.12 9.65
C ILE A 9 1.80 -7.45 9.45
N ALA A 10 1.22 -7.97 10.49
CA ALA A 10 0.55 -9.25 10.40
C ALA A 10 -0.85 -9.15 9.83
N GLU A 11 -1.35 -7.95 9.69
CA GLU A 11 -2.70 -7.74 9.20
C GLU A 11 -2.87 -8.17 7.75
N ARG A 12 -4.02 -8.71 7.45
CA ARG A 12 -4.34 -9.06 6.09
C ARG A 12 -4.93 -7.89 5.36
N LEU A 13 -4.60 -7.79 4.10
CA LEU A 13 -5.16 -6.73 3.27
C LEU A 13 -6.51 -7.15 2.72
N THR A 14 -7.38 -6.18 2.51
CA THR A 14 -8.62 -6.44 1.81
C THR A 14 -8.29 -6.65 0.33
N ALA A 15 -9.26 -7.14 -0.43
CA ALA A 15 -9.06 -7.39 -1.85
C ALA A 15 -8.67 -6.11 -2.58
N LYS A 16 -9.31 -5.00 -2.25
CA LYS A 16 -8.99 -3.73 -2.86
C LYS A 16 -7.61 -3.26 -2.52
N GLU A 17 -7.24 -3.40 -1.27
CA GLU A 17 -5.91 -3.00 -0.82
C GLU A 17 -4.85 -3.85 -1.49
N GLU A 18 -5.10 -5.14 -1.62
CA GLU A 18 -4.12 -6.02 -2.23
C GLU A 18 -3.96 -5.71 -3.70
N GLU A 19 -5.04 -5.37 -4.35
CA GLU A 19 -5.00 -4.98 -5.75
C GLU A 19 -4.10 -3.76 -5.93
N ILE A 20 -4.26 -2.78 -5.05
CA ILE A 20 -3.45 -1.58 -5.11
C ILE A 20 -1.98 -1.90 -4.82
N MET A 21 -1.74 -2.74 -3.81
CA MET A 21 -0.36 -3.11 -3.50
C MET A 21 0.28 -3.82 -4.67
N ASN A 22 -0.46 -4.64 -5.41
CA ASN A 22 0.10 -5.32 -6.56
C ASN A 22 0.59 -4.32 -7.61
N HIS A 23 -0.12 -3.23 -7.80
CA HIS A 23 0.32 -2.21 -8.74
C HIS A 23 1.66 -1.62 -8.30
N PHE A 24 1.79 -1.34 -7.01
CA PHE A 24 3.05 -0.81 -6.50
C PHE A 24 4.17 -1.82 -6.60
N TRP A 25 3.88 -3.07 -6.30
CA TRP A 25 4.90 -4.11 -6.40
C TRP A 25 5.39 -4.29 -7.82
N GLU A 26 4.48 -4.13 -8.77
CA GLU A 26 4.84 -4.34 -10.17
C GLU A 26 5.45 -3.11 -10.82
N ARG A 27 4.99 -1.94 -10.44
CA ARG A 27 5.41 -0.71 -11.11
C ARG A 27 6.46 0.08 -10.35
N GLY A 28 6.57 -0.14 -9.05
CA GLY A 28 7.50 0.63 -8.25
C GLY A 28 6.83 1.87 -7.70
N GLU A 29 7.40 3.03 -7.97
CA GLU A 29 6.88 4.27 -7.38
C GLU A 29 5.79 4.86 -8.25
N LEU A 30 4.70 5.26 -7.62
CA LEU A 30 3.55 5.80 -8.34
C LEU A 30 2.94 6.99 -7.62
N PHE A 31 2.55 7.99 -8.40
CA PHE A 31 1.65 9.02 -7.89
C PHE A 31 0.24 8.43 -7.96
N VAL A 32 -0.67 8.93 -7.15
CA VAL A 32 -2.04 8.41 -7.17
C VAL A 32 -2.66 8.58 -8.55
N ARG A 33 -2.32 9.66 -9.23
CA ARG A 33 -2.83 9.88 -10.58
C ARG A 33 -2.39 8.78 -11.52
N GLU A 34 -1.14 8.33 -11.40
CA GLU A 34 -0.64 7.24 -12.21
C GLU A 34 -1.32 5.93 -11.86
N LEU A 35 -1.57 5.73 -10.59
CA LEU A 35 -2.28 4.54 -10.14
C LEU A 35 -3.66 4.49 -10.77
N LEU A 36 -4.33 5.62 -10.80
CA LEU A 36 -5.66 5.71 -11.38
C LEU A 36 -5.66 5.31 -12.86
N GLU A 37 -4.59 5.65 -13.56
CA GLU A 37 -4.48 5.32 -14.97
C GLU A 37 -4.41 3.83 -15.24
N LEU A 38 -4.07 3.06 -14.24
CA LEU A 38 -3.96 1.61 -14.41
C LEU A 38 -5.31 0.90 -14.36
N TYR A 39 -6.35 1.62 -14.01
CA TYR A 39 -7.68 1.03 -13.93
C TYR A 39 -8.45 1.23 -15.22
N THR A 40 -9.29 0.24 -15.57
CA THR A 40 -10.14 0.37 -16.74
C THR A 40 -11.47 0.97 -16.30
N GLU A 41 -12.26 1.38 -17.27
CA GLU A 41 -13.56 1.94 -16.98
C GLU A 41 -14.51 0.90 -16.43
N PRO A 42 -15.35 1.23 -15.48
CA PRO A 42 -15.40 2.53 -14.82
C PRO A 42 -14.30 2.65 -13.79
N LYS A 43 -13.58 3.75 -13.87
CA LYS A 43 -12.46 3.96 -12.96
C LYS A 43 -12.96 4.41 -11.59
N PRO A 44 -12.25 4.05 -10.52
CA PRO A 44 -12.60 4.57 -9.20
C PRO A 44 -12.30 6.06 -9.14
N HIS A 45 -12.87 6.71 -8.17
CA HIS A 45 -12.60 8.11 -7.96
C HIS A 45 -11.19 8.30 -7.42
N PHE A 46 -10.57 9.41 -7.84
CA PHE A 46 -9.26 9.75 -7.35
C PHE A 46 -9.23 9.78 -5.82
N ASN A 47 -10.24 10.38 -5.22
CA ASN A 47 -10.29 10.48 -3.77
C ASN A 47 -10.40 9.12 -3.09
N THR A 48 -11.09 8.21 -3.73
CA THR A 48 -11.22 6.86 -3.19
C THR A 48 -9.85 6.18 -3.15
N LEU A 49 -9.12 6.26 -4.25
CA LEU A 49 -7.80 5.67 -4.30
C LEU A 49 -6.87 6.33 -3.30
N SER A 50 -6.93 7.64 -3.23
CA SER A 50 -6.11 8.39 -2.31
C SER A 50 -6.33 7.96 -0.87
N THR A 51 -7.59 7.78 -0.52
CA THR A 51 -7.94 7.37 0.83
C THR A 51 -7.40 5.99 1.16
N ILE A 52 -7.52 5.07 0.21
CA ILE A 52 -7.02 3.72 0.43
C ILE A 52 -5.50 3.71 0.55
N VAL A 53 -4.85 4.47 -0.31
CA VAL A 53 -3.38 4.54 -0.28
C VAL A 53 -2.91 5.12 1.04
N ARG A 54 -3.57 6.15 1.52
CA ARG A 54 -3.19 6.72 2.82
C ARG A 54 -3.44 5.74 3.95
N GLY A 55 -4.51 4.97 3.84
CA GLY A 55 -4.76 3.93 4.83
C GLY A 55 -3.68 2.87 4.82
N LEU A 56 -3.20 2.49 3.64
CA LEU A 56 -2.10 1.54 3.54
C LEU A 56 -0.82 2.10 4.12
N GLU A 57 -0.62 3.39 3.96
CA GLU A 57 0.55 4.02 4.54
C GLU A 57 0.48 3.98 6.06
N GLU A 58 -0.70 4.22 6.61
CA GLU A 58 -0.88 4.15 8.06
C GLU A 58 -0.63 2.75 8.59
N LYS A 59 -0.93 1.76 7.80
CA LYS A 59 -0.71 0.38 8.20
C LYS A 59 0.73 -0.06 8.02
N GLY A 60 1.55 0.77 7.40
CA GLY A 60 2.96 0.46 7.21
C GLY A 60 3.29 -0.25 5.92
N PHE A 61 2.33 -0.41 5.02
CA PHE A 61 2.57 -1.10 3.76
C PHE A 61 3.14 -0.19 2.68
N ILE A 62 2.86 1.10 2.77
CA ILE A 62 3.25 2.08 1.78
C ILE A 62 3.94 3.24 2.47
N SER A 63 4.87 3.86 1.79
CA SER A 63 5.48 5.09 2.26
C SER A 63 5.47 6.07 1.09
N HIS A 64 5.94 7.29 1.31
CA HIS A 64 5.95 8.27 0.24
C HIS A 64 7.11 9.22 0.37
N ARG A 65 7.40 9.89 -0.73
CA ARG A 65 8.32 11.02 -0.70
C ARG A 65 7.64 12.19 -1.40
N SER A 66 7.96 13.37 -0.94
CA SER A 66 7.33 14.56 -1.44
C SER A 66 7.96 15.04 -2.73
N PHE A 67 7.14 15.49 -3.65
CA PHE A 67 7.56 16.11 -4.87
C PHE A 67 6.74 17.39 -5.01
N GLY A 68 7.30 18.49 -4.55
CA GLY A 68 6.52 19.71 -4.55
C GLY A 68 5.29 19.56 -3.69
N SER A 69 4.13 19.76 -4.28
CA SER A 69 2.88 19.66 -3.54
C SER A 69 2.23 18.31 -3.68
N THR A 70 2.92 17.34 -4.26
CA THR A 70 2.33 16.05 -4.45
C THR A 70 3.24 14.96 -3.86
N TYR A 71 2.68 13.76 -3.65
CA TYR A 71 3.41 12.65 -3.06
C TYR A 71 3.55 11.50 -4.04
N GLN A 72 4.74 10.96 -4.09
CA GLN A 72 4.98 9.75 -4.85
C GLN A 72 5.06 8.61 -3.85
N TYR A 73 4.22 7.62 -4.01
CA TYR A 73 4.12 6.50 -3.07
C TYR A 73 4.90 5.31 -3.56
N TYR A 74 5.31 4.45 -2.65
CA TYR A 74 6.01 3.22 -2.99
C TYR A 74 5.76 2.19 -1.91
N ALA A 75 5.95 0.92 -2.25
CA ALA A 75 5.74 -0.14 -1.30
C ALA A 75 6.85 -0.14 -0.26
N ALA A 76 6.47 -0.06 1.00
CA ALA A 76 7.43 -0.12 2.10
C ALA A 76 7.73 -1.57 2.48
N ILE A 77 6.96 -2.49 1.95
CA ILE A 77 7.10 -3.90 2.24
C ILE A 77 7.00 -4.65 0.91
N SER A 78 7.85 -5.61 0.68
CA SER A 78 7.85 -6.32 -0.59
C SER A 78 6.74 -7.36 -0.64
N ARG A 79 6.45 -7.84 -1.84
CA ARG A 79 5.44 -8.89 -2.00
C ARG A 79 5.83 -10.13 -1.21
N GLU A 80 7.10 -10.50 -1.26
CA GLU A 80 7.57 -11.63 -0.51
C GLU A 80 7.45 -11.42 0.98
N GLU A 81 7.77 -10.21 1.42
CA GLU A 81 7.66 -9.90 2.82
C GLU A 81 6.22 -9.98 3.28
N TYR A 82 5.30 -9.53 2.44
CA TYR A 82 3.90 -9.60 2.80
C TYR A 82 3.44 -11.04 2.97
N LYS A 83 3.77 -11.88 1.99
CA LYS A 83 3.37 -13.26 2.05
C LYS A 83 3.97 -14.01 3.21
N ARG A 84 5.24 -13.78 3.45
CA ARG A 84 5.95 -14.47 4.50
C ARG A 84 5.80 -13.77 5.82
N GLY A 85 5.79 -12.45 5.73
CA GLY A 85 5.83 -11.62 6.90
C GLY A 85 4.66 -11.78 7.81
N ALA A 86 3.51 -11.98 7.25
CA ALA A 86 2.32 -12.15 8.06
C ALA A 86 2.53 -13.30 9.01
N LEU A 87 3.22 -14.30 8.58
CA LEU A 87 3.47 -15.46 9.41
C LEU A 87 4.64 -15.25 10.32
N SER A 88 5.72 -14.79 9.79
CA SER A 88 6.89 -14.69 10.59
C SER A 88 6.77 -13.65 11.68
N ARG A 89 6.05 -12.60 11.42
CA ARG A 89 5.88 -11.61 12.46
C ARG A 89 5.10 -12.15 13.62
N VAL A 90 4.17 -12.99 13.32
CA VAL A 90 3.38 -13.57 14.37
C VAL A 90 4.23 -14.46 15.23
N VAL A 91 5.14 -15.14 14.63
CA VAL A 91 5.98 -16.06 15.33
C VAL A 91 6.94 -15.36 16.25
N THR A 92 7.47 -14.30 15.79
CA THR A 92 8.40 -13.60 16.62
C THR A 92 7.69 -12.75 17.62
#